data_4caf4864852aa205ac8bfe2e201f3fce
#
_entry.id   4caf4864852aa205ac8bfe2e201f3fce
#
_cell.length_a   1.000
_cell.length_b   1.000
_cell.length_c   1.000
_cell.angle_alpha   90.00
_cell.angle_beta   90.00
_cell.angle_gamma   90.00
#
_symmetry.space_group_name_H-M   'P 1'
#
loop_
_entity.id
_entity.type
_entity.pdbx_description
1 polymer ?
#
loop_
_entity_poly.entity_id
_entity_poly.type
_entity_poly.pdbx_seq_one_letter_code
_entity_poly.pdbx_strand_id
1 'polypeptide(L)'
;MRAVTWALDLLFPPRCPACDRRTERVALCADCTSAITPARSPLCPVCGESFPGGGPDHRCTRCLIRPPHFARARACALYRSDHPSPLVEALHRFKYGRDVTLAPLLSAYLDEHCPLSIDHDLLIPVPLDLARLRWRGFNQAAMLARFVAVRRGRRFDAMLLQRRRATPPQVGLGESERRRNVARAFAVRDRSAVRNRTILLVDDVMTTGATVEECARTLHSAGARRVDVLVLARAADA
;
A
#
# COMPACT_ATOMS: atom_id res chain seq x y z
N MET A 1 -6.13 -18.96 -29.59
CA MET A 1 -5.74 -17.92 -28.62
C MET A 1 -4.24 -17.57 -28.64
N ARG A 2 -3.27 -18.50 -28.78
CA ARG A 2 -1.82 -18.19 -28.81
C ARG A 2 -1.35 -17.32 -29.99
N ALA A 3 -1.95 -17.46 -31.20
CA ALA A 3 -1.54 -16.70 -32.38
C ALA A 3 -1.91 -15.20 -32.32
N VAL A 4 -3.03 -14.85 -31.68
CA VAL A 4 -3.45 -13.44 -31.48
C VAL A 4 -2.55 -12.74 -30.49
N THR A 5 -2.14 -13.43 -29.45
CA THR A 5 -1.20 -12.89 -28.42
C THR A 5 0.16 -12.57 -29.06
N TRP A 6 0.68 -13.46 -29.92
CA TRP A 6 1.96 -13.24 -30.60
C TRP A 6 1.95 -12.01 -31.55
N ALA A 7 0.85 -11.79 -32.29
CA ALA A 7 0.74 -10.63 -33.16
C ALA A 7 0.64 -9.32 -32.39
N LEU A 8 -0.07 -9.32 -31.24
CA LEU A 8 -0.15 -8.18 -30.33
C LEU A 8 1.19 -7.90 -29.65
N ASP A 9 1.93 -8.92 -29.24
CA ASP A 9 3.26 -8.77 -28.61
C ASP A 9 4.30 -8.24 -29.60
N LEU A 10 4.11 -8.45 -30.92
CA LEU A 10 4.97 -7.87 -31.94
C LEU A 10 4.74 -6.35 -32.10
N LEU A 11 3.49 -5.91 -32.03
CA LEU A 11 3.11 -4.49 -32.16
C LEU A 11 3.26 -3.73 -30.83
N PHE A 12 2.96 -4.39 -29.70
CA PHE A 12 2.99 -3.85 -28.36
C PHE A 12 3.78 -4.78 -27.44
N PRO A 13 5.13 -4.88 -27.62
CA PRO A 13 5.93 -5.80 -26.83
C PRO A 13 5.86 -5.44 -25.33
N PRO A 14 5.73 -6.45 -24.46
CA PRO A 14 5.77 -6.22 -23.03
C PRO A 14 7.03 -5.46 -22.62
N ARG A 15 6.88 -4.52 -21.70
CA ARG A 15 7.96 -3.66 -21.24
C ARG A 15 8.02 -3.64 -19.71
N CYS A 16 9.23 -3.41 -19.21
CA CYS A 16 9.45 -3.12 -17.81
C CYS A 16 8.73 -1.80 -17.43
N PRO A 17 7.81 -1.80 -16.45
CA PRO A 17 7.06 -0.60 -16.10
C PRO A 17 7.90 0.49 -15.39
N ALA A 18 9.18 0.23 -15.11
CA ALA A 18 10.07 1.21 -14.53
C ALA A 18 11.01 1.86 -15.55
N CYS A 19 11.58 1.09 -16.51
CA CYS A 19 12.62 1.58 -17.42
C CYS A 19 12.32 1.40 -18.91
N ASP A 20 11.14 0.92 -19.29
CA ASP A 20 10.70 0.65 -20.68
C ASP A 20 11.51 -0.40 -21.45
N ARG A 21 12.51 -1.06 -20.83
CA ARG A 21 13.22 -2.16 -21.50
C ARG A 21 12.23 -3.28 -21.86
N ARG A 22 12.39 -3.88 -23.02
CA ARG A 22 11.60 -5.05 -23.44
C ARG A 22 11.78 -6.19 -22.46
N THR A 23 10.69 -6.89 -22.17
CA THR A 23 10.60 -8.06 -21.28
C THR A 23 9.77 -9.14 -21.97
N GLU A 24 9.83 -10.37 -21.53
CA GLU A 24 8.99 -11.46 -22.08
C GLU A 24 7.53 -11.34 -21.68
N ARG A 25 7.26 -10.66 -20.58
CA ARG A 25 5.92 -10.39 -20.03
C ARG A 25 5.95 -9.05 -19.30
N VAL A 26 4.80 -8.50 -18.96
CA VAL A 26 4.73 -7.30 -18.12
C VAL A 26 5.32 -7.62 -16.75
N ALA A 27 6.58 -7.24 -16.53
CA ALA A 27 7.36 -7.50 -15.32
C ALA A 27 8.46 -6.45 -15.17
N LEU A 28 8.95 -6.25 -13.96
CA LEU A 28 10.20 -5.53 -13.74
C LEU A 28 11.35 -6.37 -14.33
N CYS A 29 12.25 -5.74 -15.07
CA CYS A 29 13.46 -6.40 -15.55
C CYS A 29 14.41 -6.70 -14.37
N ALA A 30 15.41 -7.55 -14.59
CA ALA A 30 16.34 -7.96 -13.53
C ALA A 30 17.04 -6.77 -12.86
N ASP A 31 17.52 -5.80 -13.66
CA ASP A 31 18.20 -4.60 -13.14
C ASP A 31 17.24 -3.75 -12.27
N CYS A 32 15.99 -3.57 -12.71
CA CYS A 32 15.00 -2.84 -11.92
C CYS A 32 14.61 -3.61 -10.64
N THR A 33 14.51 -4.93 -10.72
CA THR A 33 14.20 -5.75 -9.54
C THR A 33 15.33 -5.67 -8.52
N SER A 34 16.59 -5.76 -8.94
CA SER A 34 17.76 -5.67 -8.05
C SER A 34 17.96 -4.28 -7.45
N ALA A 35 17.47 -3.23 -8.11
CA ALA A 35 17.53 -1.84 -7.63
C ALA A 35 16.43 -1.49 -6.61
N ILE A 36 15.47 -2.39 -6.34
CA ILE A 36 14.50 -2.18 -5.28
C ILE A 36 15.16 -2.40 -3.93
N THR A 37 15.09 -1.42 -3.05
CA THR A 37 15.54 -1.55 -1.66
C THR A 37 14.45 -2.23 -0.83
N PRO A 38 14.63 -3.49 -0.40
CA PRO A 38 13.64 -4.17 0.41
C PRO A 38 13.57 -3.59 1.83
N ALA A 39 12.39 -3.58 2.42
CA ALA A 39 12.22 -3.20 3.83
C ALA A 39 12.65 -4.36 4.72
N ARG A 40 13.87 -4.29 5.26
CA ARG A 40 14.49 -5.33 6.11
C ARG A 40 14.91 -4.77 7.46
N SER A 41 15.04 -5.67 8.45
CA SER A 41 15.60 -5.34 9.77
C SER A 41 16.96 -4.64 9.67
N PRO A 42 17.27 -3.69 10.58
CA PRO A 42 16.44 -3.34 11.73
C PRO A 42 15.25 -2.43 11.39
N LEU A 43 14.07 -2.81 11.86
CA LEU A 43 12.81 -2.05 11.66
C LEU A 43 12.12 -1.79 12.99
N CYS A 44 11.33 -0.72 13.04
CA CYS A 44 10.37 -0.56 14.12
C CYS A 44 9.30 -1.67 14.06
N PRO A 45 9.15 -2.51 15.11
CA PRO A 45 8.19 -3.62 15.09
C PRO A 45 6.74 -3.16 14.96
N VAL A 46 6.46 -1.89 15.28
CA VAL A 46 5.12 -1.30 15.16
C VAL A 46 4.90 -0.68 13.78
N CYS A 47 5.63 0.37 13.43
CA CYS A 47 5.33 1.13 12.21
C CYS A 47 6.17 0.74 10.99
N GLY A 48 7.17 -0.15 11.13
CA GLY A 48 8.02 -0.57 10.01
C GLY A 48 9.01 0.50 9.55
N GLU A 49 9.30 1.51 10.38
CA GLU A 49 10.35 2.49 10.10
C GLU A 49 11.71 1.80 10.10
N SER A 50 12.52 2.05 9.07
CA SER A 50 13.84 1.48 8.93
C SER A 50 14.88 2.30 9.68
N PHE A 51 15.85 1.62 10.27
CA PHE A 51 16.97 2.26 10.94
C PHE A 51 18.26 2.03 10.16
N PRO A 52 19.15 3.03 10.10
CA PRO A 52 20.49 2.85 9.54
C PRO A 52 21.32 1.95 10.48
N GLY A 53 22.27 1.21 9.89
CA GLY A 53 23.15 0.34 10.65
C GLY A 53 22.58 -1.05 10.90
N GLY A 54 23.26 -1.82 11.72
CA GLY A 54 22.86 -3.16 12.15
C GLY A 54 22.21 -3.13 13.53
N GLY A 55 21.71 -4.28 13.97
CA GLY A 55 21.14 -4.45 15.30
C GLY A 55 19.75 -5.09 15.29
N PRO A 56 19.13 -5.27 16.47
CA PRO A 56 17.79 -5.83 16.58
C PRO A 56 16.72 -4.80 16.23
N ASP A 57 15.55 -5.29 15.87
CA ASP A 57 14.36 -4.47 15.75
C ASP A 57 14.02 -3.77 17.07
N HIS A 58 13.72 -2.49 17.01
CA HIS A 58 13.34 -1.70 18.20
C HIS A 58 12.28 -0.65 17.85
N ARG A 59 11.53 -0.18 18.83
CA ARG A 59 10.51 0.85 18.59
C ARG A 59 11.17 2.21 18.29
N CYS A 60 10.71 2.88 17.26
CA CYS A 60 11.12 4.24 16.98
C CYS A 60 10.56 5.23 18.02
N THR A 61 11.22 6.36 18.17
CA THR A 61 10.83 7.41 19.12
C THR A 61 9.36 7.82 18.98
N ARG A 62 8.88 7.94 17.72
CA ARG A 62 7.48 8.27 17.46
C ARG A 62 6.51 7.23 18.04
N CYS A 63 6.78 5.93 17.85
CA CYS A 63 5.93 4.85 18.38
C CYS A 63 6.06 4.66 19.89
N LEU A 64 7.15 5.11 20.52
CA LEU A 64 7.30 5.16 21.96
C LEU A 64 6.47 6.28 22.57
N ILE A 65 6.57 7.49 22.02
CA ILE A 65 5.87 8.68 22.55
C ILE A 65 4.38 8.61 22.24
N ARG A 66 4.03 8.16 21.02
CA ARG A 66 2.65 8.10 20.55
C ARG A 66 2.39 6.80 19.80
N PRO A 67 2.00 5.74 20.51
CA PRO A 67 1.64 4.47 19.88
C PRO A 67 0.50 4.65 18.88
N PRO A 68 0.62 4.09 17.64
CA PRO A 68 -0.43 4.16 16.66
C PRO A 68 -1.59 3.21 16.97
N HIS A 69 -2.75 3.44 16.36
CA HIS A 69 -3.93 2.57 16.49
C HIS A 69 -3.82 1.28 15.67
N PHE A 70 -2.87 1.14 14.76
CA PHE A 70 -2.59 -0.16 14.14
C PHE A 70 -1.59 -0.96 14.98
N ALA A 71 -1.72 -2.28 14.98
CA ALA A 71 -0.82 -3.15 15.74
C ALA A 71 0.55 -3.27 15.05
N ARG A 72 0.56 -3.41 13.72
CA ARG A 72 1.78 -3.45 12.90
C ARG A 72 1.53 -2.83 11.53
N ALA A 73 2.53 -2.12 11.02
CA ALA A 73 2.60 -1.72 9.61
C ALA A 73 3.87 -2.30 8.98
N ARG A 74 3.73 -2.82 7.76
CA ARG A 74 4.85 -3.36 6.99
C ARG A 74 4.78 -2.87 5.54
N ALA A 75 5.96 -2.61 4.99
CA ALA A 75 6.17 -2.32 3.58
C ALA A 75 7.00 -3.43 2.95
N CYS A 76 6.84 -3.66 1.66
CA CYS A 76 7.69 -4.58 0.90
C CYS A 76 9.02 -3.93 0.55
N ALA A 77 9.01 -2.62 0.26
CA ALA A 77 10.18 -1.87 -0.12
C ALA A 77 10.27 -0.50 0.59
N LEU A 78 11.49 0.00 0.67
CA LEU A 78 11.78 1.38 1.05
C LEU A 78 12.04 2.22 -0.19
N TYR A 79 11.71 3.49 -0.14
CA TYR A 79 12.13 4.46 -1.14
C TYR A 79 12.48 5.79 -0.48
N ARG A 80 13.37 6.51 -1.15
CA ARG A 80 13.74 7.88 -0.77
C ARG A 80 13.23 8.83 -1.85
N SER A 81 12.88 10.03 -1.46
CA SER A 81 12.38 11.04 -2.39
C SER A 81 13.45 11.54 -3.38
N ASP A 82 14.72 11.46 -2.97
CA ASP A 82 15.90 11.86 -3.76
C ASP A 82 16.45 10.73 -4.66
N HIS A 83 15.93 9.49 -4.55
CA HIS A 83 16.39 8.37 -5.35
C HIS A 83 15.22 7.68 -6.06
N PRO A 84 15.29 7.53 -7.40
CA PRO A 84 14.27 6.83 -8.16
C PRO A 84 14.19 5.37 -7.70
N SER A 85 12.99 4.91 -7.35
CA SER A 85 12.72 3.52 -7.02
C SER A 85 11.91 2.88 -8.16
N PRO A 86 12.40 1.78 -8.78
CA PRO A 86 11.68 1.11 -9.86
C PRO A 86 10.26 0.69 -9.47
N LEU A 87 10.04 0.30 -8.21
CA LEU A 87 8.71 -0.05 -7.71
C LEU A 87 7.80 1.17 -7.63
N VAL A 88 8.33 2.32 -7.21
CA VAL A 88 7.57 3.58 -7.14
C VAL A 88 7.28 4.11 -8.55
N GLU A 89 8.19 3.95 -9.50
CA GLU A 89 7.96 4.32 -10.89
C GLU A 89 6.84 3.46 -11.53
N ALA A 90 6.87 2.15 -11.34
CA ALA A 90 5.77 1.27 -11.76
C ALA A 90 4.43 1.68 -11.10
N LEU A 91 4.47 2.07 -9.82
CA LEU A 91 3.31 2.56 -9.09
C LEU A 91 2.81 3.91 -9.62
N HIS A 92 3.70 4.81 -10.06
CA HIS A 92 3.34 6.06 -10.71
C HIS A 92 2.62 5.82 -12.03
N ARG A 93 3.10 4.90 -12.88
CA ARG A 93 2.40 4.50 -14.12
C ARG A 93 1.03 3.92 -13.81
N PHE A 94 0.95 3.04 -12.82
CA PHE A 94 -0.33 2.50 -12.36
C PHE A 94 -1.30 3.60 -11.95
N LYS A 95 -0.85 4.58 -11.13
CA LYS A 95 -1.71 5.66 -10.61
C LYS A 95 -2.04 6.74 -11.63
N TYR A 96 -1.04 7.27 -12.29
CA TYR A 96 -1.15 8.48 -13.12
C TYR A 96 -1.21 8.16 -14.60
N GLY A 97 -0.54 7.11 -15.05
CA GLY A 97 -0.72 6.53 -16.39
C GLY A 97 -2.01 5.73 -16.52
N ARG A 98 -2.72 5.46 -15.41
CA ARG A 98 -3.95 4.64 -15.36
C ARG A 98 -3.75 3.24 -15.95
N ASP A 99 -2.54 2.73 -15.89
CA ASP A 99 -2.21 1.41 -16.42
C ASP A 99 -2.62 0.32 -15.42
N VAL A 100 -3.90 -0.05 -15.49
CA VAL A 100 -4.48 -1.09 -14.62
C VAL A 100 -3.89 -2.48 -14.87
N THR A 101 -3.19 -2.69 -16.01
CA THR A 101 -2.53 -3.96 -16.32
C THR A 101 -1.38 -4.27 -15.36
N LEU A 102 -0.87 -3.25 -14.64
CA LEU A 102 0.16 -3.40 -13.62
C LEU A 102 -0.38 -3.93 -12.28
N ALA A 103 -1.69 -3.97 -12.08
CA ALA A 103 -2.26 -4.43 -10.81
C ALA A 103 -1.85 -5.88 -10.44
N PRO A 104 -1.85 -6.88 -11.34
CA PRO A 104 -1.37 -8.23 -11.03
C PRO A 104 0.10 -8.25 -10.61
N LEU A 105 0.98 -7.53 -11.32
CA LEU A 105 2.41 -7.43 -11.01
C LEU A 105 2.64 -6.84 -9.61
N LEU A 106 2.05 -5.66 -9.35
CA LEU A 106 2.23 -4.96 -8.08
C LEU A 106 1.62 -5.72 -6.91
N SER A 107 0.50 -6.40 -7.14
CA SER A 107 -0.16 -7.22 -6.11
C SER A 107 0.62 -8.51 -5.82
N ALA A 108 1.21 -9.14 -6.83
CA ALA A 108 2.09 -10.29 -6.65
C ALA A 108 3.32 -9.89 -5.82
N TYR A 109 3.93 -8.75 -6.16
CA TYR A 109 5.05 -8.21 -5.40
C TYR A 109 4.65 -7.92 -3.93
N LEU A 110 3.49 -7.32 -3.71
CA LEU A 110 2.95 -7.05 -2.38
C LEU A 110 2.75 -8.34 -1.57
N ASP A 111 2.24 -9.39 -2.21
CA ASP A 111 1.96 -10.68 -1.58
C ASP A 111 3.22 -11.48 -1.27
N GLU A 112 4.16 -11.55 -2.21
CA GLU A 112 5.39 -12.35 -2.13
C GLU A 112 6.44 -11.74 -1.18
N HIS A 113 6.50 -10.40 -1.11
CA HIS A 113 7.48 -9.69 -0.28
C HIS A 113 6.87 -9.15 1.02
N CYS A 114 5.62 -9.52 1.32
CA CYS A 114 4.96 -9.12 2.56
C CYS A 114 5.55 -9.87 3.76
N PRO A 115 6.16 -9.17 4.72
CA PRO A 115 6.71 -9.79 5.93
C PRO A 115 5.65 -10.06 7.00
N LEU A 116 4.38 -10.00 6.67
CA LEU A 116 3.28 -10.34 7.58
C LEU A 116 2.81 -11.76 7.31
N SER A 117 2.91 -12.63 8.33
CA SER A 117 2.10 -13.85 8.36
C SER A 117 0.63 -13.42 8.49
N ILE A 118 -0.19 -13.71 7.48
CA ILE A 118 -1.53 -13.13 7.43
C ILE A 118 -2.54 -14.18 7.85
N ASP A 119 -2.96 -14.05 9.07
CA ASP A 119 -4.19 -14.67 9.58
C ASP A 119 -5.22 -13.57 9.89
N HIS A 120 -5.64 -12.85 8.83
CA HIS A 120 -6.62 -11.78 8.93
C HIS A 120 -7.98 -12.26 8.43
N ASP A 121 -9.04 -11.90 9.15
CA ASP A 121 -10.42 -12.22 8.79
C ASP A 121 -10.87 -11.48 7.53
N LEU A 122 -10.36 -10.27 7.33
CA LEU A 122 -10.86 -9.34 6.31
C LEU A 122 -9.75 -8.39 5.81
N LEU A 123 -9.67 -8.23 4.50
CA LEU A 123 -8.83 -7.24 3.84
C LEU A 123 -9.68 -6.03 3.43
N ILE A 124 -9.21 -4.83 3.81
CA ILE A 124 -9.88 -3.55 3.52
C ILE A 124 -8.86 -2.61 2.86
N PRO A 125 -9.17 -2.00 1.72
CA PRO A 125 -8.30 -0.98 1.14
C PRO A 125 -8.47 0.36 1.87
N VAL A 126 -7.41 1.16 1.90
CA VAL A 126 -7.52 2.58 2.26
C VAL A 126 -8.41 3.28 1.23
N PRO A 127 -9.47 3.99 1.65
CA PRO A 127 -10.37 4.66 0.73
C PRO A 127 -9.71 5.87 0.06
N LEU A 128 -9.79 5.93 -1.26
CA LEU A 128 -9.33 7.06 -2.04
C LEU A 128 -10.31 8.24 -1.91
N ASP A 129 -9.78 9.45 -2.02
CA ASP A 129 -10.59 10.66 -2.15
C ASP A 129 -11.48 10.60 -3.42
N LEU A 130 -12.73 11.07 -3.33
CA LEU A 130 -13.71 10.94 -4.39
C LEU A 130 -13.29 11.69 -5.67
N ALA A 131 -12.68 12.86 -5.55
CA ALA A 131 -12.19 13.60 -6.71
C ALA A 131 -11.06 12.83 -7.41
N ARG A 132 -10.14 12.25 -6.63
CA ARG A 132 -9.08 11.39 -7.17
C ARG A 132 -9.65 10.10 -7.78
N LEU A 133 -10.67 9.50 -7.16
CA LEU A 133 -11.32 8.31 -7.69
C LEU A 133 -11.99 8.61 -9.04
N ARG A 134 -12.70 9.73 -9.16
CA ARG A 134 -13.30 10.15 -10.44
C ARG A 134 -12.26 10.43 -11.51
N TRP A 135 -11.18 11.12 -11.14
CA TRP A 135 -10.10 11.44 -12.07
C TRP A 135 -9.33 10.19 -12.52
N ARG A 136 -9.01 9.29 -11.58
CA ARG A 136 -8.22 8.08 -11.85
C ARG A 136 -9.03 6.94 -12.46
N GLY A 137 -10.32 6.86 -12.12
CA GLY A 137 -11.24 5.79 -12.54
C GLY A 137 -11.24 4.57 -11.62
N PHE A 138 -10.26 4.43 -10.71
CA PHE A 138 -10.15 3.29 -9.78
C PHE A 138 -9.44 3.67 -8.48
N ASN A 139 -9.61 2.83 -7.46
CA ASN A 139 -8.83 2.88 -6.23
C ASN A 139 -7.70 1.84 -6.30
N GLN A 140 -6.45 2.31 -6.35
CA GLN A 140 -5.26 1.46 -6.43
C GLN A 140 -5.15 0.49 -5.25
N ALA A 141 -5.40 0.96 -4.03
CA ALA A 141 -5.37 0.14 -2.84
C ALA A 141 -6.44 -0.98 -2.89
N ALA A 142 -7.61 -0.69 -3.48
CA ALA A 142 -8.67 -1.69 -3.64
C ALA A 142 -8.27 -2.79 -4.65
N MET A 143 -7.62 -2.42 -5.75
CA MET A 143 -7.11 -3.42 -6.70
C MET A 143 -6.06 -4.30 -6.05
N LEU A 144 -5.05 -3.72 -5.38
CA LEU A 144 -4.01 -4.47 -4.68
C LEU A 144 -4.61 -5.41 -3.61
N ALA A 145 -5.47 -4.88 -2.74
CA ALA A 145 -6.10 -5.65 -1.66
C ALA A 145 -6.94 -6.82 -2.19
N ARG A 146 -7.70 -6.62 -3.28
CA ARG A 146 -8.51 -7.67 -3.91
C ARG A 146 -7.66 -8.83 -4.42
N PHE A 147 -6.56 -8.54 -5.13
CA PHE A 147 -5.66 -9.58 -5.62
C PHE A 147 -5.02 -10.37 -4.49
N VAL A 148 -4.53 -9.70 -3.45
CA VAL A 148 -3.97 -10.37 -2.26
C VAL A 148 -5.03 -11.22 -1.57
N ALA A 149 -6.25 -10.71 -1.41
CA ALA A 149 -7.34 -11.46 -0.79
C ALA A 149 -7.69 -12.74 -1.56
N VAL A 150 -7.80 -12.65 -2.90
CA VAL A 150 -8.07 -13.80 -3.76
C VAL A 150 -6.95 -14.85 -3.66
N ARG A 151 -5.67 -14.44 -3.76
CA ARG A 151 -4.53 -15.35 -3.66
C ARG A 151 -4.46 -16.08 -2.32
N ARG A 152 -4.90 -15.42 -1.24
CA ARG A 152 -4.85 -15.95 0.12
C ARG A 152 -6.17 -16.55 0.61
N GLY A 153 -7.20 -16.62 -0.23
CA GLY A 153 -8.51 -17.15 0.14
C GLY A 153 -9.18 -16.37 1.28
N ARG A 154 -8.98 -15.06 1.33
CA ARG A 154 -9.49 -14.19 2.40
C ARG A 154 -10.63 -13.30 1.94
N ARG A 155 -11.47 -12.88 2.88
CA ARG A 155 -12.56 -11.95 2.60
C ARG A 155 -12.01 -10.55 2.26
N PHE A 156 -12.70 -9.88 1.34
CA PHE A 156 -12.37 -8.54 0.90
C PHE A 156 -13.63 -7.68 0.86
N ASP A 157 -13.56 -6.46 1.37
CA ASP A 157 -14.63 -5.47 1.22
C ASP A 157 -14.04 -4.08 0.94
N ALA A 158 -14.23 -3.59 -0.30
CA ALA A 158 -13.76 -2.29 -0.74
C ALA A 158 -14.60 -1.12 -0.21
N MET A 159 -15.83 -1.39 0.24
CA MET A 159 -16.81 -0.36 0.58
C MET A 159 -17.06 -0.23 2.08
N LEU A 160 -16.48 -1.11 2.89
CA LEU A 160 -16.71 -1.16 4.33
C LEU A 160 -16.16 0.08 5.05
N LEU A 161 -14.96 0.50 4.70
CA LEU A 161 -14.36 1.77 5.14
C LEU A 161 -14.55 2.82 4.05
N GLN A 162 -15.09 3.96 4.39
CA GLN A 162 -15.42 5.03 3.45
C GLN A 162 -14.76 6.34 3.86
N ARG A 163 -14.32 7.12 2.87
CA ARG A 163 -13.89 8.49 3.09
C ARG A 163 -15.09 9.42 2.95
N ARG A 164 -15.47 10.09 4.04
CA ARG A 164 -16.65 10.95 4.13
C ARG A 164 -16.36 12.42 3.88
N ARG A 165 -15.12 12.83 4.06
CA ARG A 165 -14.70 14.21 3.88
C ARG A 165 -13.60 14.32 2.85
N ALA A 166 -13.79 15.19 1.87
CA ALA A 166 -12.71 15.58 0.96
C ALA A 166 -11.59 16.27 1.76
N THR A 167 -10.35 15.95 1.43
CA THR A 167 -9.18 16.57 2.07
C THR A 167 -8.20 17.02 1.00
N PRO A 168 -7.56 18.18 1.18
CA PRO A 168 -6.53 18.65 0.28
C PRO A 168 -5.43 17.60 0.03
N PRO A 169 -4.70 17.67 -1.09
CA PRO A 169 -3.53 16.84 -1.32
C PRO A 169 -2.53 16.95 -0.17
N GLN A 170 -1.92 15.82 0.21
CA GLN A 170 -0.94 15.78 1.31
C GLN A 170 0.49 16.13 0.88
N VAL A 171 0.69 16.39 -0.42
CA VAL A 171 1.99 16.79 -0.96
C VAL A 171 2.37 18.15 -0.39
N GLY A 172 3.60 18.28 0.12
CA GLY A 172 4.10 19.51 0.73
C GLY A 172 3.68 19.75 2.19
N LEU A 173 2.75 18.95 2.74
CA LEU A 173 2.35 19.09 4.14
C LEU A 173 3.34 18.41 5.10
N GLY A 174 3.62 19.04 6.22
CA GLY A 174 4.33 18.46 7.35
C GLY A 174 3.52 17.34 8.05
N GLU A 175 4.16 16.57 8.93
CA GLU A 175 3.52 15.42 9.61
C GLU A 175 2.27 15.83 10.40
N SER A 176 2.36 16.91 11.20
CA SER A 176 1.23 17.41 11.99
C SER A 176 0.05 17.89 11.12
N GLU A 177 0.36 18.51 9.98
CA GLU A 177 -0.63 18.97 9.01
C GLU A 177 -1.31 17.78 8.31
N ARG A 178 -0.53 16.76 7.90
CA ARG A 178 -1.09 15.52 7.33
C ARG A 178 -2.05 14.84 8.28
N ARG A 179 -1.76 14.82 9.58
CA ARG A 179 -2.67 14.26 10.60
C ARG A 179 -3.94 15.08 10.72
N ARG A 180 -3.85 16.42 10.85
CA ARG A 180 -5.02 17.31 10.89
C ARG A 180 -5.88 17.18 9.63
N ASN A 181 -5.22 17.07 8.48
CA ASN A 181 -5.87 16.95 7.18
C ASN A 181 -6.80 15.72 7.10
N VAL A 182 -6.38 14.56 7.61
CA VAL A 182 -7.17 13.31 7.54
C VAL A 182 -8.01 13.03 8.78
N ALA A 183 -7.90 13.85 9.84
CA ALA A 183 -8.65 13.64 11.07
C ALA A 183 -10.17 13.58 10.82
N ARG A 184 -10.84 12.53 11.33
CA ARG A 184 -12.29 12.27 11.15
C ARG A 184 -12.75 12.20 9.68
N ALA A 185 -11.83 11.89 8.74
CA ALA A 185 -12.18 11.82 7.32
C ALA A 185 -12.85 10.50 6.94
N PHE A 186 -12.78 9.47 7.78
CA PHE A 186 -13.27 8.13 7.47
C PHE A 186 -14.43 7.70 8.35
N ALA A 187 -15.24 6.77 7.85
CA ALA A 187 -16.32 6.12 8.58
C ALA A 187 -16.48 4.66 8.14
N VAL A 188 -16.88 3.80 9.06
CA VAL A 188 -17.27 2.41 8.78
C VAL A 188 -18.74 2.39 8.40
N ARG A 189 -19.06 1.73 7.28
CA ARG A 189 -20.43 1.60 6.77
C ARG A 189 -21.27 0.62 7.60
N ASP A 190 -20.66 -0.50 7.96
CA ASP A 190 -21.30 -1.54 8.74
C ASP A 190 -20.38 -1.98 9.90
N ARG A 191 -20.76 -1.61 11.12
CA ARG A 191 -19.99 -1.93 12.33
C ARG A 191 -20.02 -3.43 12.65
N SER A 192 -21.08 -4.14 12.27
CA SER A 192 -21.20 -5.58 12.53
C SER A 192 -20.18 -6.39 11.74
N ALA A 193 -19.85 -5.96 10.52
CA ALA A 193 -18.84 -6.58 9.67
C ALA A 193 -17.40 -6.38 10.19
N VAL A 194 -17.18 -5.38 11.07
CA VAL A 194 -15.86 -5.06 11.65
C VAL A 194 -15.67 -5.66 13.03
N ARG A 195 -16.75 -5.83 13.80
CA ARG A 195 -16.71 -6.19 15.22
C ARG A 195 -15.97 -7.51 15.44
N ASN A 196 -15.01 -7.49 16.39
CA ASN A 196 -14.14 -8.61 16.77
C ASN A 196 -13.29 -9.20 15.61
N ARG A 197 -13.13 -8.49 14.48
CA ARG A 197 -12.31 -8.96 13.35
C ARG A 197 -10.87 -8.49 13.46
N THR A 198 -9.98 -9.34 12.97
CA THR A 198 -8.59 -8.98 12.62
C THR A 198 -8.56 -8.50 11.18
N ILE A 199 -8.17 -7.27 10.97
CA ILE A 199 -8.26 -6.57 9.67
C ILE A 199 -6.87 -6.31 9.13
N LEU A 200 -6.64 -6.61 7.85
CA LEU A 200 -5.51 -6.12 7.10
C LEU A 200 -5.93 -4.91 6.27
N LEU A 201 -5.44 -3.75 6.65
CA LEU A 201 -5.61 -2.52 5.90
C LEU A 201 -4.50 -2.43 4.84
N VAL A 202 -4.89 -2.29 3.58
CA VAL A 202 -3.94 -2.25 2.44
C VAL A 202 -3.91 -0.85 1.83
N ASP A 203 -2.70 -0.34 1.59
CA ASP A 203 -2.47 0.88 0.81
C ASP A 203 -1.29 0.65 -0.15
N ASP A 204 -1.01 1.61 -1.00
CA ASP A 204 0.11 1.53 -1.94
C ASP A 204 1.41 2.09 -1.34
N VAL A 205 1.37 3.28 -0.73
CA VAL A 205 2.54 3.97 -0.18
C VAL A 205 2.23 4.54 1.20
N MET A 206 3.13 4.31 2.13
CA MET A 206 3.10 4.94 3.44
C MET A 206 4.27 5.92 3.58
N THR A 207 3.95 7.18 3.83
CA THR A 207 4.90 8.21 4.24
C THR A 207 4.90 8.33 5.77
N THR A 208 4.30 9.34 6.33
CA THR A 208 4.18 9.51 7.79
C THR A 208 3.24 8.51 8.47
N GLY A 209 2.40 7.81 7.69
CA GLY A 209 1.38 6.88 8.19
C GLY A 209 0.08 7.55 8.68
N ALA A 210 -0.07 8.88 8.54
CA ALA A 210 -1.24 9.60 9.04
C ALA A 210 -2.58 9.05 8.53
N THR A 211 -2.64 8.68 7.25
CA THR A 211 -3.86 8.13 6.64
C THR A 211 -4.22 6.76 7.21
N VAL A 212 -3.28 5.83 7.25
CA VAL A 212 -3.51 4.47 7.78
C VAL A 212 -3.80 4.50 9.27
N GLU A 213 -3.20 5.43 10.00
CA GLU A 213 -3.45 5.67 11.42
C GLU A 213 -4.91 6.07 11.66
N GLU A 214 -5.43 7.06 10.91
CA GLU A 214 -6.81 7.49 11.06
C GLU A 214 -7.81 6.43 10.59
N CYS A 215 -7.48 5.65 9.56
CA CYS A 215 -8.25 4.48 9.15
C CYS A 215 -8.30 3.41 10.26
N ALA A 216 -7.15 3.09 10.86
CA ALA A 216 -7.06 2.13 11.96
C ALA A 216 -7.85 2.60 13.19
N ARG A 217 -7.71 3.87 13.58
CA ARG A 217 -8.50 4.49 14.66
C ARG A 217 -10.01 4.34 14.41
N THR A 218 -10.45 4.60 13.18
CA THR A 218 -11.86 4.49 12.78
C THR A 218 -12.36 3.04 12.87
N LEU A 219 -11.55 2.07 12.42
CA LEU A 219 -11.88 0.64 12.49
C LEU A 219 -11.94 0.16 13.96
N HIS A 220 -11.00 0.56 14.82
CA HIS A 220 -11.06 0.25 16.25
C HIS A 220 -12.28 0.85 16.93
N SER A 221 -12.63 2.10 16.62
CA SER A 221 -13.86 2.74 17.13
C SER A 221 -15.13 2.02 16.67
N ALA A 222 -15.06 1.25 15.56
CA ALA A 222 -16.15 0.39 15.09
C ALA A 222 -16.13 -1.01 15.71
N GLY A 223 -15.12 -1.35 16.52
CA GLY A 223 -15.01 -2.60 17.24
C GLY A 223 -14.05 -3.63 16.62
N ALA A 224 -13.14 -3.24 15.73
CA ALA A 224 -12.09 -4.14 15.24
C ALA A 224 -11.22 -4.62 16.41
N ARG A 225 -10.95 -5.94 16.46
CA ARG A 225 -10.06 -6.55 17.45
C ARG A 225 -8.61 -6.15 17.21
N ARG A 226 -8.20 -6.12 15.95
CA ARG A 226 -6.84 -5.81 15.52
C ARG A 226 -6.84 -5.22 14.11
N VAL A 227 -5.96 -4.26 13.87
CA VAL A 227 -5.70 -3.73 12.54
C VAL A 227 -4.20 -3.80 12.28
N ASP A 228 -3.80 -4.51 11.25
CA ASP A 228 -2.46 -4.48 10.68
C ASP A 228 -2.49 -3.72 9.33
N VAL A 229 -1.36 -3.19 8.92
CA VAL A 229 -1.22 -2.38 7.69
C VAL A 229 -0.18 -3.01 6.78
N LEU A 230 -0.51 -3.11 5.49
CA LEU A 230 0.38 -3.59 4.44
C LEU A 230 0.43 -2.58 3.31
N VAL A 231 1.66 -2.20 2.90
CA VAL A 231 1.89 -1.27 1.78
C VAL A 231 3.00 -1.78 0.86
N LEU A 232 2.96 -1.40 -0.41
CA LEU A 232 4.04 -1.72 -1.36
C LEU A 232 5.34 -1.04 -0.97
N ALA A 233 5.26 0.26 -0.69
CA ALA A 233 6.45 1.03 -0.38
C ALA A 233 6.27 1.98 0.80
N ARG A 234 7.36 2.23 1.52
CA ARG A 234 7.44 3.20 2.60
C ARG A 234 8.53 4.22 2.31
N ALA A 235 8.23 5.50 2.55
CA ALA A 235 9.26 6.53 2.53
C ALA A 235 10.24 6.32 3.70
N ALA A 236 11.54 6.30 3.39
CA ALA A 236 12.61 6.17 4.38
C ALA A 236 12.94 7.51 5.08
N ASP A 237 12.53 8.63 4.47
CA ASP A 237 12.83 9.99 4.92
C ASP A 237 11.63 10.67 5.60
N ALA A 238 10.66 9.92 6.08
CA ALA A 238 9.43 10.45 6.68
C ALA A 238 9.54 10.57 8.22
#